data_13d26fb323c85776e3782c4ab1d8032b
#
_entry.id   13d26fb323c85776e3782c4ab1d8032b
#
_cell.length_a   1.000
_cell.length_b   1.000
_cell.length_c   1.000
_cell.angle_alpha   90.00
_cell.angle_beta   90.00
_cell.angle_gamma   90.00
#
_symmetry.space_group_name_H-M   'P 1'
#
loop_
_entity.id
_entity.type
_entity.pdbx_description
1 polymer ?
#
loop_
_entity_poly.entity_id
_entity_poly.type
_entity_poly.pdbx_seq_one_letter_code
_entity_poly.pdbx_strand_id
1 'polypeptide(L)'
;MRHLKKGKKFHRLAGPRRAFLRNLANDLVRAGKVTTTEARAKAIRPMVEHLVTIGKKQTLAARRTLLSRMQNEKVAMKVYEELAPRYSSRVGGFLRITKSAKSRKRDGSRLSTIEFV
;
A
#
# COMPACT_ATOMS: atom_id res chain seq x y z
N MET A 1 -7.31 -18.96 -22.49
CA MET A 1 -5.99 -18.28 -22.47
C MET A 1 -6.02 -16.98 -21.68
N ARG A 2 -4.98 -16.72 -20.92
CA ARG A 2 -4.85 -15.48 -20.14
C ARG A 2 -3.89 -14.51 -20.84
N HIS A 3 -4.36 -13.72 -21.77
CA HIS A 3 -3.55 -12.72 -22.44
C HIS A 3 -3.16 -11.59 -21.47
N LEU A 4 -1.95 -11.64 -20.89
CA LEU A 4 -1.41 -10.62 -19.97
C LEU A 4 -2.32 -10.27 -18.78
N LYS A 5 -3.31 -11.10 -18.47
CA LYS A 5 -4.19 -10.91 -17.31
C LYS A 5 -3.44 -11.28 -16.04
N LYS A 6 -2.79 -10.30 -15.45
CA LYS A 6 -2.04 -10.43 -14.21
C LYS A 6 -2.81 -9.77 -13.05
N GLY A 7 -2.44 -10.12 -11.84
CA GLY A 7 -3.01 -9.56 -10.64
C GLY A 7 -4.03 -10.47 -9.97
N LYS A 8 -4.31 -10.17 -8.73
CA LYS A 8 -5.22 -10.94 -7.87
C LYS A 8 -6.52 -10.17 -7.69
N LYS A 9 -7.63 -10.87 -7.85
CA LYS A 9 -8.96 -10.28 -7.73
C LYS A 9 -9.51 -10.31 -6.29
N PHE A 10 -8.94 -11.15 -5.41
CA PHE A 10 -9.37 -11.31 -4.01
C PHE A 10 -10.86 -11.62 -3.88
N HIS A 11 -11.43 -12.37 -4.84
CA HIS A 11 -12.85 -12.74 -4.88
C HIS A 11 -13.80 -11.53 -4.84
N ARG A 12 -13.41 -10.41 -5.44
CA ARG A 12 -14.17 -9.16 -5.44
C ARG A 12 -14.35 -8.62 -6.85
N LEU A 13 -15.46 -7.94 -7.05
CA LEU A 13 -15.70 -7.13 -8.25
C LEU A 13 -14.75 -5.91 -8.27
N ALA A 14 -14.59 -5.28 -9.42
CA ALA A 14 -13.61 -4.21 -9.62
C ALA A 14 -13.76 -3.04 -8.64
N GLY A 15 -14.97 -2.55 -8.41
CA GLY A 15 -15.23 -1.45 -7.47
C GLY A 15 -14.86 -1.80 -6.03
N PRO A 16 -15.48 -2.84 -5.46
CA PRO A 16 -15.14 -3.31 -4.11
C PRO A 16 -13.66 -3.67 -3.94
N ARG A 17 -13.00 -4.23 -4.95
CA ARG A 17 -11.58 -4.55 -4.91
C ARG A 17 -10.71 -3.30 -4.79
N ARG A 18 -11.01 -2.26 -5.56
CA ARG A 18 -10.29 -0.98 -5.46
C ARG A 18 -10.44 -0.37 -4.08
N ALA A 19 -11.65 -0.37 -3.53
CA ALA A 19 -11.91 0.12 -2.19
C ALA A 19 -11.15 -0.68 -1.12
N PHE A 20 -11.14 -1.99 -1.24
CA PHE A 20 -10.42 -2.89 -0.33
C PHE A 20 -8.91 -2.60 -0.31
N LEU A 21 -8.28 -2.51 -1.48
CA LEU A 21 -6.84 -2.23 -1.58
C LEU A 21 -6.52 -0.82 -1.10
N ARG A 22 -7.35 0.16 -1.44
CA ARG A 22 -7.19 1.53 -0.95
C ARG A 22 -7.26 1.61 0.58
N ASN A 23 -8.23 0.95 1.19
CA ASN A 23 -8.39 0.94 2.63
C ASN A 23 -7.21 0.26 3.33
N LEU A 24 -6.71 -0.84 2.77
CA LEU A 24 -5.53 -1.52 3.30
C LEU A 24 -4.28 -0.65 3.19
N ALA A 25 -4.11 0.05 2.08
CA ALA A 25 -3.02 1.01 1.90
C ALA A 25 -3.12 2.17 2.89
N ASN A 26 -4.32 2.69 3.11
CA ASN A 26 -4.55 3.75 4.09
C ASN A 26 -4.21 3.28 5.52
N ASP A 27 -4.57 2.06 5.87
CA ASP A 27 -4.23 1.49 7.18
C ASP A 27 -2.72 1.33 7.35
N LEU A 28 -2.01 0.91 6.31
CA LEU A 28 -0.56 0.82 6.32
C LEU A 28 0.10 2.19 6.55
N VAL A 29 -0.35 3.21 5.84
CA VAL A 29 0.18 4.57 6.01
C VAL A 29 -0.12 5.11 7.41
N ARG A 30 -1.33 4.87 7.90
CA ARG A 30 -1.76 5.33 9.22
C ARG A 30 -0.94 4.71 10.34
N ALA A 31 -0.76 3.40 10.30
CA ALA A 31 -0.12 2.64 11.38
C ALA A 31 1.40 2.49 11.22
N GLY A 32 1.93 2.64 10.01
CA GLY A 32 3.34 2.43 9.69
C GLY A 32 3.69 0.98 9.39
N LYS A 33 2.95 0.03 9.93
CA LYS A 33 3.08 -1.41 9.62
C LYS A 33 1.74 -2.11 9.78
N VAL A 34 1.53 -3.15 8.98
CA VAL A 34 0.31 -3.97 9.02
C VAL A 34 0.69 -5.43 8.84
N THR A 35 0.09 -6.30 9.64
CA THR A 35 0.19 -7.75 9.46
C THR A 35 -1.04 -8.24 8.71
N THR A 36 -0.82 -8.86 7.56
CA THR A 36 -1.89 -9.36 6.70
C THR A 36 -1.42 -10.61 5.95
N THR A 37 -2.24 -11.15 5.07
CA THR A 37 -1.81 -12.28 4.25
C THR A 37 -0.69 -11.85 3.30
N GLU A 38 0.21 -12.76 2.97
CA GLU A 38 1.33 -12.50 2.06
C GLU A 38 0.84 -11.95 0.70
N ALA A 39 -0.25 -12.50 0.18
CA ALA A 39 -0.82 -12.05 -1.09
C ALA A 39 -1.29 -10.60 -1.05
N ARG A 40 -1.95 -10.19 0.03
CA ARG A 40 -2.42 -8.80 0.21
C ARG A 40 -1.24 -7.84 0.38
N ALA A 41 -0.24 -8.22 1.17
CA ALA A 41 0.96 -7.41 1.36
C ALA A 41 1.67 -7.17 0.03
N LYS A 42 1.85 -8.21 -0.77
CA LYS A 42 2.46 -8.10 -2.11
C LYS A 42 1.62 -7.26 -3.08
N ALA A 43 0.30 -7.26 -2.93
CA ALA A 43 -0.57 -6.47 -3.80
C ALA A 43 -0.51 -4.98 -3.51
N ILE A 44 -0.45 -4.58 -2.23
CA ILE A 44 -0.44 -3.16 -1.86
C ILE A 44 0.95 -2.52 -1.93
N ARG A 45 2.02 -3.29 -1.89
CA ARG A 45 3.39 -2.77 -1.91
C ARG A 45 3.65 -1.82 -3.08
N PRO A 46 3.45 -2.20 -4.35
CA PRO A 46 3.71 -1.29 -5.46
C PRO A 46 2.80 -0.05 -5.44
N MET A 47 1.56 -0.21 -5.00
CA MET A 47 0.62 0.90 -4.88
C MET A 47 1.12 1.96 -3.89
N VAL A 48 1.51 1.55 -2.69
CA VAL A 48 1.97 2.47 -1.64
C VAL A 48 3.31 3.09 -2.01
N GLU A 49 4.24 2.32 -2.57
CA GLU A 49 5.52 2.85 -3.06
C GLU A 49 5.30 3.92 -4.13
N HIS A 50 4.34 3.72 -5.01
CA HIS A 50 3.99 4.71 -6.03
C HIS A 50 3.42 5.99 -5.41
N LEU A 51 2.58 5.88 -4.38
CA LEU A 51 2.06 7.03 -3.65
C LEU A 51 3.17 7.85 -3.00
N VAL A 52 4.15 7.19 -2.40
CA VAL A 52 5.33 7.88 -1.83
C VAL A 52 6.12 8.60 -2.92
N THR A 53 6.32 7.96 -4.06
CA THR A 53 7.03 8.56 -5.21
C THR A 53 6.31 9.81 -5.72
N ILE A 54 4.98 9.78 -5.79
CA ILE A 54 4.18 10.95 -6.15
C ILE A 54 4.39 12.07 -5.12
N GLY A 55 4.30 11.75 -3.84
CA GLY A 55 4.48 12.72 -2.75
C GLY A 55 5.86 13.37 -2.76
N LYS A 56 6.89 12.66 -3.17
CA LYS A 56 8.27 13.17 -3.23
C LYS A 56 8.44 14.37 -4.16
N LYS A 57 7.55 14.58 -5.11
CA LYS A 57 7.58 15.74 -5.99
C LYS A 57 7.27 17.05 -5.26
N GLN A 58 6.59 17.01 -4.14
CA GLN A 58 6.25 18.15 -3.29
C GLN A 58 5.57 19.31 -4.03
N THR A 59 4.75 18.98 -5.03
CA THR A 59 3.99 19.96 -5.80
C THR A 59 2.52 19.96 -5.42
N LEU A 60 1.80 21.04 -5.75
CA LEU A 60 0.35 21.10 -5.56
C LEU A 60 -0.37 19.97 -6.34
N ALA A 61 0.10 19.67 -7.55
CA ALA A 61 -0.44 18.58 -8.36
C ALA A 61 -0.26 17.23 -7.65
N ALA A 62 0.91 16.98 -7.05
CA ALA A 62 1.17 15.77 -6.29
C ALA A 62 0.23 15.65 -5.09
N ARG A 63 0.03 16.72 -4.35
CA ARG A 63 -0.91 16.76 -3.23
C ARG A 63 -2.34 16.41 -3.65
N ARG A 64 -2.80 17.01 -4.72
CA ARG A 64 -4.14 16.75 -5.28
C ARG A 64 -4.29 15.29 -5.74
N THR A 65 -3.27 14.74 -6.37
CA THR A 65 -3.25 13.33 -6.80
C THR A 65 -3.34 12.38 -5.60
N LEU A 66 -2.59 12.64 -4.54
CA LEU A 66 -2.66 11.84 -3.31
C LEU A 66 -4.05 11.88 -2.67
N LEU A 67 -4.65 13.06 -2.58
CA LEU A 67 -6.01 13.22 -2.04
C LEU A 67 -7.03 12.43 -2.86
N SER A 68 -6.94 12.51 -4.18
CA SER A 68 -7.84 11.80 -5.10
C SER A 68 -7.70 10.29 -4.96
N ARG A 69 -6.48 9.77 -4.91
CA ARG A 69 -6.23 8.32 -4.88
C ARG A 69 -6.52 7.69 -3.54
N MET A 70 -6.18 8.36 -2.46
CA MET A 70 -6.35 7.82 -1.10
C MET A 70 -7.73 8.08 -0.53
N GLN A 71 -8.41 9.13 -0.99
CA GLN A 71 -9.74 9.55 -0.52
C GLN A 71 -9.84 9.69 1.01
N ASN A 72 -8.73 10.05 1.64
CA ASN A 72 -8.63 10.32 3.06
C ASN A 72 -7.58 11.40 3.25
N GLU A 73 -8.03 12.59 3.65
CA GLU A 73 -7.19 13.76 3.75
C GLU A 73 -6.03 13.58 4.75
N LYS A 74 -6.32 13.06 5.93
CA LYS A 74 -5.31 12.86 6.98
C LYS A 74 -4.20 11.92 6.54
N VAL A 75 -4.57 10.82 5.91
CA VAL A 75 -3.61 9.81 5.42
C VAL A 75 -2.81 10.35 4.24
N ALA A 76 -3.48 11.03 3.30
CA ALA A 76 -2.80 11.64 2.16
C ALA A 76 -1.80 12.71 2.61
N MET A 77 -2.16 13.53 3.59
CA MET A 77 -1.25 14.54 4.14
C MET A 77 -0.08 13.89 4.88
N LYS A 78 -0.28 12.77 5.56
CA LYS A 78 0.81 12.02 6.18
C LYS A 78 1.84 11.57 5.14
N VAL A 79 1.40 11.08 4.00
CA VAL A 79 2.31 10.72 2.90
C VAL A 79 3.06 11.94 2.40
N TYR A 80 2.36 13.04 2.15
CA TYR A 80 2.93 14.25 1.59
C TYR A 80 3.90 14.95 2.55
N GLU A 81 3.54 15.09 3.82
CA GLU A 81 4.28 15.89 4.81
C GLU A 81 5.33 15.10 5.58
N GLU A 82 5.11 13.81 5.85
CA GLU A 82 6.00 12.97 6.66
C GLU A 82 6.79 11.95 5.85
N LEU A 83 6.09 11.08 5.11
CA LEU A 83 6.73 9.94 4.45
C LEU A 83 7.55 10.37 3.24
N ALA A 84 7.02 11.23 2.40
CA ALA A 84 7.73 11.67 1.19
C ALA A 84 9.03 12.44 1.52
N PRO A 85 9.05 13.41 2.46
CA PRO A 85 10.30 14.03 2.90
C PRO A 85 11.28 13.06 3.55
N ARG A 86 10.79 12.10 4.32
CA ARG A 86 11.61 11.07 4.98
C ARG A 86 12.39 10.23 3.99
N TYR A 87 11.83 9.96 2.82
CA TYR A 87 12.45 9.16 1.78
C TYR A 87 12.99 10.00 0.60
N SER A 88 13.20 11.28 0.79
CA SER A 88 13.65 12.17 -0.28
C SER A 88 14.96 11.74 -0.94
N SER A 89 15.89 11.16 -0.17
CA SER A 89 17.17 10.67 -0.66
C SER A 89 17.12 9.23 -1.20
N ARG A 90 16.01 8.54 -1.02
CA ARG A 90 15.86 7.14 -1.41
C ARG A 90 15.09 7.02 -2.72
N VAL A 91 15.64 6.29 -3.68
CA VAL A 91 15.04 6.16 -5.02
C VAL A 91 13.81 5.26 -5.02
N GLY A 92 13.82 4.22 -4.20
CA GLY A 92 12.72 3.26 -4.10
C GLY A 92 12.91 2.31 -2.94
N GLY A 93 12.12 1.23 -2.90
CA GLY A 93 12.21 0.25 -1.83
C GLY A 93 11.83 0.81 -0.47
N PHE A 94 10.76 1.58 -0.40
CA PHE A 94 10.30 2.23 0.84
C PHE A 94 9.64 1.27 1.82
N LEU A 95 9.24 0.10 1.35
CA LEU A 95 8.51 -0.91 2.12
C LEU A 95 9.30 -2.21 2.21
N ARG A 96 9.11 -2.91 3.32
CA ARG A 96 9.66 -4.23 3.57
C ARG A 96 8.52 -5.18 3.90
N ILE A 97 8.55 -6.38 3.33
CA ILE A 97 7.62 -7.46 3.67
C ILE A 97 8.41 -8.55 4.39
N THR A 98 8.07 -8.81 5.65
CA THR A 98 8.66 -9.87 6.45
C THR A 98 7.66 -11.00 6.62
N LYS A 99 8.03 -12.20 6.20
CA LYS A 99 7.19 -13.38 6.38
C LYS A 99 7.12 -13.78 7.84
N SER A 100 5.90 -14.02 8.34
CA SER A 100 5.68 -14.49 9.70
C SER A 100 5.80 -16.02 9.76
N ALA A 101 6.29 -16.54 10.88
CA ALA A 101 6.23 -17.95 11.18
C ALA A 101 4.80 -18.43 11.47
N LYS A 102 3.92 -17.51 11.87
CA LYS A 102 2.53 -17.81 12.19
C LYS A 102 1.67 -17.81 10.93
N SER A 103 0.65 -18.68 10.94
CA SER A 103 -0.40 -18.69 9.93
C SER A 103 -1.77 -18.59 10.60
N ARG A 104 -2.81 -18.27 9.83
CA ARG A 104 -4.17 -18.24 10.39
C ARG A 104 -4.62 -19.64 10.77
N LYS A 105 -5.29 -19.74 11.91
CA LYS A 105 -5.71 -21.04 12.45
C LYS A 105 -6.74 -21.78 11.59
N ARG A 106 -7.67 -21.05 10.95
CA ARG A 106 -8.79 -21.66 10.23
C ARG A 106 -8.45 -22.11 8.82
N ASP A 107 -7.74 -21.30 8.05
CA ASP A 107 -7.46 -21.56 6.64
C ASP A 107 -5.98 -21.79 6.33
N GLY A 108 -5.10 -21.69 7.33
CA GLY A 108 -3.67 -21.86 7.15
C GLY A 108 -2.99 -20.80 6.28
N SER A 109 -3.66 -19.69 5.99
CA SER A 109 -3.08 -18.62 5.19
C SER A 109 -1.82 -18.07 5.82
N ARG A 110 -0.76 -17.96 5.01
CA ARG A 110 0.52 -17.40 5.45
C ARG A 110 0.35 -15.91 5.73
N LEU A 111 0.86 -15.47 6.87
CA LEU A 111 0.85 -14.07 7.27
C LEU A 111 2.20 -13.42 6.99
N SER A 112 2.17 -12.14 6.72
CA SER A 112 3.36 -11.31 6.52
C SER A 112 3.12 -9.93 7.11
N THR A 113 4.19 -9.29 7.55
CA THR A 113 4.13 -7.91 8.01
C THR A 113 4.75 -7.02 6.93
N ILE A 114 4.00 -6.05 6.46
CA ILE A 114 4.49 -5.00 5.58
C ILE A 114 4.68 -3.73 6.39
N GLU A 115 5.84 -3.10 6.26
CA GLU A 115 6.20 -1.91 7.03
C GLU A 115 7.07 -0.97 6.22
N PHE A 116 7.07 0.30 6.61
CA PHE A 116 8.01 1.28 6.07
C PHE A 116 9.40 1.05 6.64
N VAL A 117 10.38 1.15 5.79
CA VAL A 117 11.80 0.96 6.15
C VAL A 117 12.32 2.12 7.02
#